data_2ddca04c9bc34f14941a6bcd3127a65d
#
_entry.id   2ddca04c9bc34f14941a6bcd3127a65d
#
_cell.length_a   1.000
_cell.length_b   1.000
_cell.length_c   1.000
_cell.angle_alpha   90.00
_cell.angle_beta   90.00
_cell.angle_gamma   90.00
#
_symmetry.space_group_name_H-M   'P 1'
#
loop_
_entity.id
_entity.type
_entity.pdbx_description
1 polymer ?
#
loop_
_entity_poly.entity_id
_entity_poly.type
_entity_poly.pdbx_seq_one_letter_code
_entity_poly.pdbx_strand_id
1 'polypeptide(L)'
;MKRIQRYVLGFVAVLALAGCSSHHHHGMAGEEKGDAYWQKGQQDMASLIDRTVKDQGKAEQVKSVVNDIVAELKTGREQARAGHRRMYELNANYAATLEEFTKILDEANNQRMQSAAKILSLRFKMKDFMTVEEWKALSDQMLAYSSRYQHGGASPKSGY
;
A
#
# COMPACT_ATOMS: atom_id res chain seq x y z
N MET A 1 -7.44 -41.81 -13.42
CA MET A 1 -6.56 -40.61 -13.57
C MET A 1 -7.12 -39.52 -14.49
N LYS A 2 -8.16 -39.69 -15.28
CA LYS A 2 -8.71 -38.67 -16.22
C LYS A 2 -9.69 -37.65 -15.59
N ARG A 3 -10.15 -37.84 -14.36
CA ARG A 3 -11.10 -36.89 -13.69
C ARG A 3 -10.44 -35.76 -12.94
N ILE A 4 -9.21 -35.93 -12.46
CA ILE A 4 -8.47 -34.90 -11.71
C ILE A 4 -7.95 -33.77 -12.64
N GLN A 5 -7.63 -34.14 -13.89
CA GLN A 5 -7.11 -33.17 -14.88
C GLN A 5 -8.15 -32.12 -15.34
N ARG A 6 -9.46 -32.45 -15.20
CA ARG A 6 -10.55 -31.51 -15.57
C ARG A 6 -10.80 -30.42 -14.53
N TYR A 7 -10.44 -30.65 -13.26
CA TYR A 7 -10.62 -29.68 -12.20
C TYR A 7 -9.45 -28.67 -12.09
N VAL A 8 -8.26 -29.06 -12.53
CA VAL A 8 -7.07 -28.18 -12.54
C VAL A 8 -7.18 -27.10 -13.63
N LEU A 9 -7.78 -27.42 -14.79
CA LEU A 9 -7.99 -26.46 -15.88
C LEU A 9 -9.11 -25.44 -15.58
N GLY A 10 -10.08 -25.80 -14.72
CA GLY A 10 -11.15 -24.89 -14.30
C GLY A 10 -10.71 -23.84 -13.26
N PHE A 11 -9.68 -24.14 -12.47
CA PHE A 11 -9.26 -23.28 -11.37
C PHE A 11 -8.32 -22.13 -11.83
N VAL A 12 -7.60 -22.32 -12.93
CA VAL A 12 -6.69 -21.29 -13.48
C VAL A 12 -7.45 -20.17 -14.20
N ALA A 13 -8.65 -20.46 -14.73
CA ALA A 13 -9.45 -19.46 -15.46
C ALA A 13 -10.18 -18.45 -14.55
N VAL A 14 -10.38 -18.75 -13.26
CA VAL A 14 -11.13 -17.88 -12.33
C VAL A 14 -10.24 -16.84 -11.67
N LEU A 15 -8.93 -17.04 -11.60
CA LEU A 15 -7.99 -16.09 -10.99
C LEU A 15 -7.62 -14.90 -11.91
N ALA A 16 -7.94 -14.95 -13.20
CA ALA A 16 -7.61 -13.88 -14.15
C ALA A 16 -8.65 -12.75 -14.19
N LEU A 17 -9.84 -12.90 -13.56
CA LEU A 17 -10.92 -11.93 -13.63
C LEU A 17 -11.13 -11.09 -12.36
N ALA A 18 -10.37 -11.35 -11.29
CA ALA A 18 -10.50 -10.61 -10.04
C ALA A 18 -9.67 -9.31 -9.97
N GLY A 19 -8.98 -8.93 -11.05
CA GLY A 19 -8.06 -7.79 -11.09
C GLY A 19 -8.64 -6.47 -11.59
N CYS A 20 -9.87 -6.42 -12.08
CA CYS A 20 -10.46 -5.20 -12.64
C CYS A 20 -11.77 -4.85 -11.97
N SER A 21 -11.72 -4.45 -10.71
CA SER A 21 -12.90 -3.89 -10.03
C SER A 21 -12.62 -2.46 -9.55
N SER A 22 -13.35 -1.53 -10.17
CA SER A 22 -13.69 -0.17 -9.75
C SER A 22 -12.54 0.84 -9.63
N HIS A 23 -12.11 1.40 -10.74
CA HIS A 23 -11.60 2.77 -10.75
C HIS A 23 -12.75 3.72 -11.05
N HIS A 24 -13.40 4.21 -10.00
CA HIS A 24 -14.23 5.40 -10.11
C HIS A 24 -13.31 6.59 -10.37
N HIS A 25 -13.56 7.28 -11.49
CA HIS A 25 -13.00 8.58 -11.80
C HIS A 25 -13.46 9.59 -10.74
N HIS A 26 -12.63 9.84 -9.74
CA HIS A 26 -12.75 11.03 -8.91
C HIS A 26 -11.79 12.07 -9.45
N GLY A 27 -12.40 13.13 -10.04
CA GLY A 27 -11.69 14.33 -10.47
C GLY A 27 -10.94 15.02 -9.30
N MET A 28 -10.29 16.13 -9.60
CA MET A 28 -9.35 16.90 -8.76
C MET A 28 -9.74 17.14 -7.28
N ALA A 29 -10.99 16.92 -6.88
CA ALA A 29 -11.42 16.92 -5.49
C ALA A 29 -10.85 15.78 -4.62
N GLY A 30 -10.09 14.87 -5.19
CA GLY A 30 -9.50 13.71 -4.49
C GLY A 30 -8.15 13.98 -3.81
N GLU A 31 -7.44 15.06 -4.16
CA GLU A 31 -6.12 15.35 -3.59
C GLU A 31 -6.22 15.92 -2.16
N GLU A 32 -7.11 16.87 -1.97
CA GLU A 32 -7.32 17.50 -0.65
C GLU A 32 -7.84 16.50 0.40
N LYS A 33 -8.73 15.59 -0.01
CA LYS A 33 -9.17 14.46 0.83
C LYS A 33 -8.07 13.45 1.09
N GLY A 34 -7.13 13.30 0.15
CA GLY A 34 -5.96 12.42 0.29
C GLY A 34 -5.02 12.88 1.39
N ASP A 35 -4.70 14.19 1.44
CA ASP A 35 -3.78 14.74 2.42
C ASP A 35 -4.36 14.74 3.84
N ALA A 36 -5.63 15.09 4.00
CA ALA A 36 -6.32 14.99 5.29
C ALA A 36 -6.34 13.54 5.82
N TYR A 37 -6.52 12.56 4.94
CA TYR A 37 -6.44 11.14 5.28
C TYR A 37 -5.06 10.73 5.78
N TRP A 38 -3.97 11.15 5.10
CA TRP A 38 -2.61 10.89 5.52
C TRP A 38 -2.26 11.53 6.85
N GLN A 39 -2.67 12.79 7.04
CA GLN A 39 -2.46 13.51 8.30
C GLN A 39 -3.16 12.83 9.47
N LYS A 40 -4.42 12.44 9.27
CA LYS A 40 -5.16 11.69 10.29
C LYS A 40 -4.49 10.36 10.62
N GLY A 41 -4.07 9.60 9.62
CA GLY A 41 -3.35 8.34 9.82
C GLY A 41 -2.05 8.51 10.59
N GLN A 42 -1.29 9.59 10.33
CA GLN A 42 -0.07 9.91 11.07
C GLN A 42 -0.37 10.28 12.53
N GLN A 43 -1.41 11.07 12.80
CA GLN A 43 -1.83 11.42 14.15
C GLN A 43 -2.30 10.20 14.96
N ASP A 44 -3.11 9.35 14.34
CA ASP A 44 -3.60 8.11 14.97
C ASP A 44 -2.41 7.18 15.29
N MET A 45 -1.43 7.09 14.39
CA MET A 45 -0.20 6.29 14.60
C MET A 45 0.69 6.88 15.68
N ALA A 46 0.90 8.20 15.70
CA ALA A 46 1.66 8.88 16.77
C ALA A 46 1.03 8.62 18.14
N SER A 47 -0.29 8.76 18.26
CA SER A 47 -1.02 8.48 19.49
C SER A 47 -0.91 7.02 19.91
N LEU A 48 -0.85 6.09 18.95
CA LEU A 48 -0.65 4.68 19.21
C LEU A 48 0.75 4.38 19.75
N ILE A 49 1.78 4.99 19.16
CA ILE A 49 3.18 4.86 19.59
C ILE A 49 3.33 5.38 21.02
N ASP A 50 2.78 6.55 21.36
CA ASP A 50 2.84 7.14 22.70
C ASP A 50 2.20 6.25 23.76
N ARG A 51 1.18 5.47 23.42
CA ARG A 51 0.57 4.52 24.35
C ARG A 51 1.32 3.20 24.47
N THR A 52 2.12 2.84 23.46
CA THR A 52 2.75 1.52 23.35
C THR A 52 4.20 1.54 23.82
N VAL A 53 4.95 2.56 23.43
CA VAL A 53 6.37 2.72 23.76
C VAL A 53 6.49 3.52 25.04
N LYS A 54 7.04 2.89 26.08
CA LYS A 54 7.07 3.46 27.44
C LYS A 54 8.10 4.57 27.61
N ASP A 55 9.23 4.45 26.93
CA ASP A 55 10.30 5.46 26.95
C ASP A 55 9.96 6.56 25.94
N GLN A 56 9.78 7.80 26.44
CA GLN A 56 9.39 8.92 25.61
C GLN A 56 10.43 9.26 24.54
N GLY A 57 11.73 9.14 24.85
CA GLY A 57 12.80 9.41 23.86
C GLY A 57 12.76 8.40 22.71
N LYS A 58 12.53 7.12 23.05
CA LYS A 58 12.35 6.05 22.05
C LYS A 58 11.05 6.23 21.25
N ALA A 59 9.96 6.64 21.91
CA ALA A 59 8.69 6.95 21.22
C ALA A 59 8.87 8.01 20.16
N GLU A 60 9.62 9.08 20.44
CA GLU A 60 9.94 10.12 19.43
C GLU A 60 10.77 9.55 18.25
N GLN A 61 11.75 8.69 18.54
CA GLN A 61 12.53 8.02 17.51
C GLN A 61 11.66 7.11 16.63
N VAL A 62 10.73 6.34 17.22
CA VAL A 62 9.77 5.51 16.49
C VAL A 62 8.85 6.37 15.63
N LYS A 63 8.32 7.48 16.15
CA LYS A 63 7.50 8.44 15.38
C LYS A 63 8.25 9.03 14.20
N SER A 64 9.51 9.39 14.38
CA SER A 64 10.38 9.88 13.29
C SER A 64 10.50 8.85 12.18
N VAL A 65 10.77 7.58 12.51
CA VAL A 65 10.88 6.51 11.51
C VAL A 65 9.54 6.25 10.81
N VAL A 66 8.42 6.34 11.52
CA VAL A 66 7.09 6.24 10.91
C VAL A 66 6.84 7.36 9.91
N ASN A 67 7.28 8.59 10.20
CA ASN A 67 7.18 9.71 9.26
C ASN A 67 8.03 9.45 8.00
N ASP A 68 9.22 8.87 8.14
CA ASP A 68 10.05 8.46 6.99
C ASP A 68 9.35 7.39 6.14
N ILE A 69 8.67 6.41 6.77
CA ILE A 69 7.87 5.40 6.06
C ILE A 69 6.72 6.06 5.31
N VAL A 70 6.00 7.00 5.93
CA VAL A 70 4.90 7.71 5.26
C VAL A 70 5.40 8.55 4.09
N ALA A 71 6.53 9.23 4.22
CA ALA A 71 7.16 9.97 3.13
C ALA A 71 7.51 9.05 1.96
N GLU A 72 8.08 7.87 2.22
CA GLU A 72 8.38 6.88 1.19
C GLU A 72 7.12 6.36 0.49
N LEU A 73 6.05 6.10 1.24
CA LEU A 73 4.76 5.67 0.68
C LEU A 73 4.15 6.75 -0.22
N LYS A 74 4.25 8.03 0.15
CA LYS A 74 3.79 9.15 -0.69
C LYS A 74 4.59 9.22 -1.99
N THR A 75 5.92 9.17 -1.90
CA THR A 75 6.80 9.14 -3.08
C THR A 75 6.49 7.97 -4.01
N GLY A 76 6.33 6.76 -3.47
CA GLY A 76 5.97 5.58 -4.26
C GLY A 76 4.61 5.72 -4.95
N ARG A 77 3.63 6.37 -4.30
CA ARG A 77 2.32 6.66 -4.91
C ARG A 77 2.41 7.65 -6.06
N GLU A 78 3.22 8.70 -5.92
CA GLU A 78 3.44 9.68 -6.98
C GLU A 78 4.15 9.05 -8.19
N GLN A 79 5.16 8.23 -7.96
CA GLN A 79 5.85 7.47 -9.00
C GLN A 79 4.90 6.51 -9.73
N ALA A 80 4.05 5.79 -8.99
CA ALA A 80 3.03 4.92 -9.58
C ALA A 80 2.05 5.69 -10.45
N ARG A 81 1.56 6.86 -9.99
CA ARG A 81 0.69 7.75 -10.79
C ARG A 81 1.37 8.25 -12.06
N ALA A 82 2.63 8.64 -11.98
CA ALA A 82 3.42 9.08 -13.13
C ALA A 82 3.61 7.93 -14.13
N GLY A 83 3.92 6.72 -13.65
CA GLY A 83 4.02 5.52 -14.47
C GLY A 83 2.71 5.18 -15.19
N HIS A 84 1.57 5.23 -14.48
CA HIS A 84 0.25 5.02 -15.09
C HIS A 84 -0.07 6.06 -16.17
N ARG A 85 0.26 7.32 -15.97
CA ARG A 85 0.04 8.38 -16.97
C ARG A 85 0.87 8.11 -18.22
N ARG A 86 2.17 7.82 -18.09
CA ARG A 86 3.04 7.48 -19.21
C ARG A 86 2.54 6.23 -19.96
N MET A 87 2.06 5.22 -19.24
CA MET A 87 1.48 4.02 -19.83
C MET A 87 0.22 4.35 -20.63
N TYR A 88 -0.64 5.23 -20.11
CA TYR A 88 -1.84 5.68 -20.81
C TYR A 88 -1.50 6.46 -22.08
N GLU A 89 -0.55 7.40 -22.02
CA GLU A 89 -0.07 8.17 -23.16
C GLU A 89 0.52 7.26 -24.24
N LEU A 90 1.33 6.27 -23.85
CA LEU A 90 1.92 5.30 -24.75
C LEU A 90 0.85 4.41 -25.42
N ASN A 91 -0.16 3.98 -24.65
CA ASN A 91 -1.26 3.17 -25.16
C ASN A 91 -2.14 3.93 -26.20
N ALA A 92 -2.19 5.24 -26.13
CA ALA A 92 -2.87 6.07 -27.14
C ALA A 92 -2.04 6.28 -28.40
N ASN A 93 -0.76 5.97 -28.39
CA ASN A 93 0.15 6.12 -29.53
C ASN A 93 0.18 4.86 -30.40
N TYR A 94 -0.41 4.91 -31.60
CA TYR A 94 -0.40 3.77 -32.54
C TYR A 94 1.01 3.32 -32.96
N ALA A 95 2.00 4.22 -32.94
CA ALA A 95 3.39 3.91 -33.28
C ALA A 95 4.21 3.36 -32.09
N ALA A 96 3.58 3.21 -30.94
CA ALA A 96 4.26 2.71 -29.73
C ALA A 96 4.77 1.28 -29.93
N THR A 97 5.96 1.02 -29.42
CA THR A 97 6.64 -0.27 -29.52
C THR A 97 6.52 -1.08 -28.23
N LEU A 98 6.64 -2.39 -28.35
CA LEU A 98 6.70 -3.28 -27.19
C LEU A 98 7.84 -2.91 -26.24
N GLU A 99 8.96 -2.47 -26.75
CA GLU A 99 10.13 -2.07 -25.98
C GLU A 99 9.83 -0.86 -25.08
N GLU A 100 9.12 0.13 -25.57
CA GLU A 100 8.71 1.31 -24.79
C GLU A 100 7.78 0.91 -23.63
N PHE A 101 6.82 0.01 -23.86
CA PHE A 101 5.97 -0.54 -22.80
C PHE A 101 6.78 -1.29 -21.76
N THR A 102 7.68 -2.18 -22.21
CA THR A 102 8.54 -2.99 -21.31
C THR A 102 9.39 -2.09 -20.42
N LYS A 103 9.99 -1.04 -21.00
CA LYS A 103 10.78 -0.07 -20.25
C LYS A 103 9.99 0.60 -19.11
N ILE A 104 8.74 1.04 -19.37
CA ILE A 104 7.90 1.65 -18.32
C ILE A 104 7.58 0.63 -17.21
N LEU A 105 7.29 -0.61 -17.58
CA LEU A 105 6.99 -1.67 -16.62
C LEU A 105 8.21 -2.01 -15.76
N ASP A 106 9.40 -2.11 -16.35
CA ASP A 106 10.64 -2.38 -15.64
C ASP A 106 10.99 -1.24 -14.68
N GLU A 107 10.86 0.01 -15.12
CA GLU A 107 11.04 1.18 -14.25
C GLU A 107 10.08 1.15 -13.07
N ALA A 108 8.79 0.89 -13.30
CA ALA A 108 7.79 0.82 -12.25
C ALA A 108 8.06 -0.33 -11.26
N ASN A 109 8.48 -1.49 -11.77
CA ASN A 109 8.85 -2.63 -10.93
C ASN A 109 10.08 -2.34 -10.07
N ASN A 110 11.13 -1.75 -10.65
CA ASN A 110 12.34 -1.35 -9.94
C ASN A 110 12.04 -0.33 -8.84
N GLN A 111 11.23 0.69 -9.12
CA GLN A 111 10.81 1.69 -8.13
C GLN A 111 10.04 1.04 -6.97
N ARG A 112 9.12 0.11 -7.26
CA ARG A 112 8.38 -0.63 -6.23
C ARG A 112 9.30 -1.47 -5.34
N MET A 113 10.28 -2.16 -5.94
CA MET A 113 11.22 -2.98 -5.19
C MET A 113 12.13 -2.13 -4.30
N GLN A 114 12.63 -1.00 -4.79
CA GLN A 114 13.43 -0.05 -4.02
C GLN A 114 12.64 0.52 -2.84
N SER A 115 11.41 0.97 -3.08
CA SER A 115 10.53 1.49 -2.04
C SER A 115 10.20 0.42 -0.98
N ALA A 116 9.88 -0.80 -1.39
CA ALA A 116 9.63 -1.91 -0.49
C ALA A 116 10.86 -2.25 0.38
N ALA A 117 12.05 -2.28 -0.21
CA ALA A 117 13.29 -2.52 0.52
C ALA A 117 13.59 -1.40 1.54
N LYS A 118 13.36 -0.13 1.15
CA LYS A 118 13.54 1.01 2.05
C LYS A 118 12.54 0.99 3.21
N ILE A 119 11.26 0.72 2.95
CA ILE A 119 10.24 0.59 4.00
C ILE A 119 10.59 -0.56 4.95
N LEU A 120 11.05 -1.69 4.43
CA LEU A 120 11.48 -2.82 5.26
C LEU A 120 12.67 -2.44 6.15
N SER A 121 13.68 -1.77 5.61
CA SER A 121 14.83 -1.26 6.38
C SER A 121 14.38 -0.30 7.50
N LEU A 122 13.48 0.64 7.19
CA LEU A 122 12.91 1.55 8.19
C LEU A 122 12.13 0.79 9.28
N ARG A 123 11.38 -0.26 8.94
CA ARG A 123 10.71 -1.10 9.93
C ARG A 123 11.68 -1.81 10.87
N PHE A 124 12.81 -2.31 10.36
CA PHE A 124 13.85 -2.88 11.21
C PHE A 124 14.47 -1.82 12.13
N LYS A 125 14.81 -0.64 11.59
CA LYS A 125 15.27 0.50 12.39
C LYS A 125 14.27 0.88 13.50
N MET A 126 12.97 0.89 13.20
CA MET A 126 11.93 1.15 14.19
C MET A 126 11.93 0.10 15.31
N LYS A 127 12.09 -1.18 14.94
CA LYS A 127 12.16 -2.29 15.88
C LYS A 127 13.33 -2.16 16.88
N ASP A 128 14.47 -1.57 16.46
CA ASP A 128 15.65 -1.40 17.31
C ASP A 128 15.41 -0.44 18.49
N PHE A 129 14.38 0.41 18.42
CA PHE A 129 14.00 1.34 19.48
C PHE A 129 12.95 0.75 20.45
N MET A 130 12.49 -0.48 20.24
CA MET A 130 11.36 -1.08 20.96
C MET A 130 11.76 -2.39 21.64
N THR A 131 11.08 -2.71 22.74
CA THR A 131 11.13 -4.07 23.29
C THR A 131 10.32 -5.04 22.43
N VAL A 132 10.48 -6.33 22.66
CA VAL A 132 9.73 -7.38 21.95
C VAL A 132 8.22 -7.23 22.19
N GLU A 133 7.84 -6.89 23.43
CA GLU A 133 6.46 -6.71 23.85
C GLU A 133 5.84 -5.46 23.20
N GLU A 134 6.57 -4.35 23.20
CA GLU A 134 6.16 -3.09 22.55
C GLU A 134 5.99 -3.28 21.04
N TRP A 135 6.97 -3.96 20.39
CA TRP A 135 6.89 -4.28 18.99
C TRP A 135 5.67 -5.14 18.65
N LYS A 136 5.43 -6.19 19.45
CA LYS A 136 4.27 -7.05 19.26
C LYS A 136 2.97 -6.28 19.42
N ALA A 137 2.84 -5.51 20.50
CA ALA A 137 1.65 -4.72 20.77
C ALA A 137 1.37 -3.70 19.67
N LEU A 138 2.40 -2.99 19.17
CA LEU A 138 2.25 -2.06 18.07
C LEU A 138 1.84 -2.76 16.77
N SER A 139 2.49 -3.90 16.46
CA SER A 139 2.20 -4.68 15.25
C SER A 139 0.78 -5.22 15.22
N ASP A 140 0.29 -5.76 16.33
CA ASP A 140 -1.08 -6.28 16.46
C ASP A 140 -2.12 -5.16 16.26
N GLN A 141 -1.86 -3.98 16.82
CA GLN A 141 -2.75 -2.82 16.66
C GLN A 141 -2.72 -2.25 15.23
N MET A 142 -1.55 -2.21 14.58
CA MET A 142 -1.43 -1.81 13.18
C MET A 142 -2.21 -2.75 12.25
N LEU A 143 -2.15 -4.06 12.52
CA LEU A 143 -2.91 -5.05 11.77
C LEU A 143 -4.42 -4.85 11.95
N ALA A 144 -4.87 -4.66 13.19
CA ALA A 144 -6.28 -4.37 13.49
C ALA A 144 -6.76 -3.04 12.87
N TYR A 145 -5.89 -2.05 12.79
CA TYR A 145 -6.17 -0.78 12.11
C TYR A 145 -6.32 -0.98 10.60
N SER A 146 -5.38 -1.65 9.96
CA SER A 146 -5.42 -1.89 8.51
C SER A 146 -6.65 -2.70 8.08
N SER A 147 -7.06 -3.69 8.88
CA SER A 147 -8.24 -4.51 8.58
C SER A 147 -9.54 -3.70 8.59
N ARG A 148 -9.68 -2.71 9.47
CA ARG A 148 -10.84 -1.80 9.49
C ARG A 148 -10.96 -0.96 8.22
N TYR A 149 -9.84 -0.54 7.64
CA TYR A 149 -9.82 0.26 6.41
C TYR A 149 -10.02 -0.59 5.15
N GLN A 150 -9.61 -1.86 5.16
CA GLN A 150 -9.85 -2.78 4.05
C GLN A 150 -11.32 -3.21 3.96
N HIS A 151 -12.02 -3.30 5.08
CA HIS A 151 -13.43 -3.72 5.13
C HIS A 151 -14.42 -2.55 5.22
N GLY A 152 -13.96 -1.33 5.50
CA GLY A 152 -14.81 -0.14 5.64
C GLY A 152 -15.40 0.40 4.34
N GLY A 153 -15.09 -0.20 3.18
CA GLY A 153 -15.73 0.09 1.89
C GLY A 153 -17.02 -0.68 1.63
N ALA A 154 -17.35 -1.67 2.44
CA ALA A 154 -18.58 -2.45 2.34
C ALA A 154 -19.39 -2.26 3.62
N SER A 155 -20.16 -1.19 3.72
CA SER A 155 -21.30 -1.17 4.64
C SER A 155 -22.19 -2.35 4.30
N PRO A 156 -22.53 -3.27 5.23
CA PRO A 156 -23.56 -4.24 4.98
C PRO A 156 -24.86 -3.46 4.76
N LYS A 157 -25.37 -3.44 3.53
CA LYS A 157 -26.73 -3.03 3.28
C LYS A 157 -27.59 -3.99 4.09
N SER A 158 -28.16 -3.48 5.19
CA SER A 158 -29.25 -4.14 5.89
C SER A 158 -30.35 -4.35 4.88
N GLY A 159 -30.51 -5.62 4.41
CA GLY A 159 -31.66 -6.03 3.64
C GLY A 159 -32.89 -6.01 4.52
N TYR A 160 -33.94 -5.41 3.97
CA TYR A 160 -35.31 -5.70 4.31
C TYR A 160 -35.84 -6.65 3.25
#